data_ba19910e610aba071fff57da0e42b663
#
_entry.id   ba19910e610aba071fff57da0e42b663
#
_cell.length_a   1.000
_cell.length_b   1.000
_cell.length_c   1.000
_cell.angle_alpha   90.00
_cell.angle_beta   90.00
_cell.angle_gamma   90.00
#
_symmetry.space_group_name_H-M   'P 1'
#
loop_
_entity.id
_entity.type
_entity.pdbx_description
1 polymer ?
#
loop_
_entity_poly.entity_id
_entity_poly.type
_entity_poly.pdbx_seq_one_letter_code
_entity_poly.pdbx_strand_id
1 'polypeptide(L)'
;MAKALSEMKLQSSIDFLSSYGIAIIVLISLLGAAFLIIKSQPTYYCTSPPDFNCDYATMNPNGFLLVKISQAISEPILINGVACADQQNTTSDTPKYGNVAVGHSNSFYPVQLGVSGDYAPGNYINSGASYVFYVNCYQAGGGLAAGKPGAQFSGYLWLNYTIPNYGKQVQKIATFTTTYT
;
A
#
# COMPACT_ATOMS: atom_id res chain seq x y z
N MET A 1 -38.44 15.98 -63.13
CA MET A 1 -37.17 16.44 -62.51
C MET A 1 -37.24 16.65 -61.00
N ALA A 2 -38.32 17.14 -60.37
CA ALA A 2 -38.41 17.42 -58.94
C ALA A 2 -38.32 16.17 -58.02
N LYS A 3 -38.79 14.98 -58.48
CA LYS A 3 -38.78 13.75 -57.70
C LYS A 3 -37.39 13.16 -57.50
N ALA A 4 -36.49 13.26 -58.49
CA ALA A 4 -35.11 12.78 -58.41
C ALA A 4 -34.24 13.63 -57.46
N LEU A 5 -34.51 14.91 -57.35
CA LEU A 5 -33.80 15.83 -56.42
C LEU A 5 -34.18 15.59 -54.96
N SER A 6 -35.41 15.15 -54.69
CA SER A 6 -35.90 14.80 -53.35
C SER A 6 -35.26 13.50 -52.84
N GLU A 7 -35.11 12.50 -53.70
CA GLU A 7 -34.48 11.22 -53.32
C GLU A 7 -32.98 11.37 -53.04
N MET A 8 -32.25 12.18 -53.84
CA MET A 8 -30.81 12.43 -53.58
C MET A 8 -30.57 13.14 -52.21
N LYS A 9 -31.44 14.05 -51.85
CA LYS A 9 -31.32 14.76 -50.53
C LYS A 9 -31.57 13.83 -49.32
N LEU A 10 -32.51 12.89 -49.47
CA LEU A 10 -32.79 11.92 -48.41
C LEU A 10 -31.63 10.91 -48.26
N GLN A 11 -31.05 10.47 -49.34
CA GLN A 11 -29.95 9.49 -49.35
C GLN A 11 -28.69 10.10 -48.72
N SER A 12 -28.36 11.33 -49.03
CA SER A 12 -27.26 12.06 -48.41
C SER A 12 -27.42 12.27 -46.89
N SER A 13 -28.64 12.50 -46.40
CA SER A 13 -28.94 12.65 -44.98
C SER A 13 -28.82 11.34 -44.22
N ILE A 14 -29.21 10.23 -44.84
CA ILE A 14 -29.11 8.89 -44.23
C ILE A 14 -27.65 8.46 -44.11
N ASP A 15 -26.85 8.67 -45.18
CA ASP A 15 -25.41 8.37 -45.18
C ASP A 15 -24.66 9.19 -44.11
N PHE A 16 -25.00 10.46 -43.96
CA PHE A 16 -24.43 11.32 -42.93
C PHE A 16 -24.79 10.86 -41.52
N LEU A 17 -26.07 10.54 -41.27
CA LEU A 17 -26.55 10.05 -39.96
C LEU A 17 -25.93 8.68 -39.63
N SER A 18 -25.76 7.79 -40.61
CA SER A 18 -25.11 6.48 -40.42
C SER A 18 -23.65 6.63 -40.04
N SER A 19 -22.88 7.47 -40.76
CA SER A 19 -21.46 7.71 -40.45
C SER A 19 -21.26 8.37 -39.08
N TYR A 20 -22.12 9.29 -38.71
CA TYR A 20 -22.08 9.96 -37.41
C TYR A 20 -22.47 9.00 -36.27
N GLY A 21 -23.47 8.15 -36.50
CA GLY A 21 -23.90 7.13 -35.53
C GLY A 21 -22.80 6.12 -35.24
N ILE A 22 -22.08 5.65 -36.24
CA ILE A 22 -20.94 4.74 -36.07
C ILE A 22 -19.82 5.42 -35.28
N ALA A 23 -19.50 6.67 -35.60
CA ALA A 23 -18.47 7.43 -34.88
C ALA A 23 -18.81 7.59 -33.41
N ILE A 24 -20.07 7.89 -33.04
CA ILE A 24 -20.53 8.00 -31.68
C ILE A 24 -20.42 6.65 -30.94
N ILE A 25 -20.83 5.55 -31.56
CA ILE A 25 -20.73 4.21 -30.95
C ILE A 25 -19.28 3.85 -30.66
N VAL A 26 -18.37 4.12 -31.59
CA VAL A 26 -16.94 3.87 -31.40
C VAL A 26 -16.41 4.73 -30.22
N LEU A 27 -16.79 5.98 -30.15
CA LEU A 27 -16.34 6.90 -29.10
C LEU A 27 -16.84 6.48 -27.71
N ILE A 28 -18.12 6.07 -27.60
CA ILE A 28 -18.68 5.54 -26.36
C ILE A 28 -18.01 4.21 -25.96
N SER A 29 -17.71 3.35 -26.90
CA SER A 29 -17.02 2.09 -26.66
C SER A 29 -15.59 2.31 -26.13
N LEU A 30 -14.85 3.26 -26.72
CA LEU A 30 -13.50 3.61 -26.25
C LEU A 30 -13.53 4.24 -24.86
N LEU A 31 -14.48 5.14 -24.61
CA LEU A 31 -14.64 5.75 -23.27
C LEU A 31 -15.04 4.71 -22.21
N GLY A 32 -15.93 3.78 -22.57
CA GLY A 32 -16.32 2.67 -21.69
C GLY A 32 -15.15 1.75 -21.34
N ALA A 33 -14.36 1.38 -22.35
CA ALA A 33 -13.14 0.57 -22.14
C ALA A 33 -12.12 1.29 -21.26
N ALA A 34 -11.85 2.57 -21.52
CA ALA A 34 -10.95 3.39 -20.71
C ALA A 34 -11.42 3.48 -19.26
N PHE A 35 -12.72 3.66 -19.03
CA PHE A 35 -13.29 3.73 -17.67
C PHE A 35 -13.15 2.40 -16.91
N LEU A 36 -13.30 1.25 -17.57
CA LEU A 36 -13.08 -0.07 -16.96
C LEU A 36 -11.60 -0.27 -16.57
N ILE A 37 -10.68 0.14 -17.42
CA ILE A 37 -9.24 0.04 -17.15
C ILE A 37 -8.86 0.91 -15.93
N ILE A 38 -9.35 2.14 -15.87
CA ILE A 38 -9.05 3.05 -14.75
C ILE A 38 -9.58 2.51 -13.42
N LYS A 39 -10.78 1.92 -13.41
CA LYS A 39 -11.36 1.33 -12.17
C LYS A 39 -10.64 0.06 -11.69
N SER A 40 -9.93 -0.64 -12.53
CA SER A 40 -9.23 -1.87 -12.17
C SER A 40 -7.82 -1.64 -11.62
N GLN A 41 -7.34 -0.41 -11.57
CA GLN A 41 -6.03 -0.10 -11.00
C GLN A 41 -6.07 -0.26 -9.48
N PRO A 42 -5.26 -1.16 -8.91
CA PRO A 42 -5.16 -1.26 -7.46
C PRO A 42 -4.61 0.05 -6.90
N THR A 43 -5.28 0.58 -5.90
CA THR A 43 -4.83 1.81 -5.24
C THR A 43 -3.73 1.43 -4.24
N TYR A 44 -2.48 1.69 -4.61
CA TYR A 44 -1.35 1.59 -3.69
C TYR A 44 -1.09 2.95 -3.08
N TYR A 45 -1.02 2.99 -1.77
CA TYR A 45 -0.42 4.12 -1.11
C TYR A 45 0.30 3.67 0.16
N CYS A 46 1.36 4.38 0.51
CA CYS A 46 2.01 4.28 1.79
C CYS A 46 2.38 5.69 2.23
N THR A 47 1.86 6.10 3.37
CA THR A 47 2.10 7.42 3.95
C THR A 47 2.70 7.25 5.34
N SER A 48 3.58 8.17 5.71
CA SER A 48 4.31 8.15 6.98
C SER A 48 4.37 9.54 7.58
N PRO A 49 4.57 9.66 8.91
CA PRO A 49 4.87 10.94 9.55
C PRO A 49 6.24 11.47 9.09
N PRO A 50 6.57 12.75 9.36
CA PRO A 50 7.80 13.39 8.88
C PRO A 50 9.11 12.68 9.28
N ASP A 51 9.10 11.97 10.41
CA ASP A 51 10.27 11.25 10.93
C ASP A 51 10.59 9.94 10.19
N PHE A 52 9.70 9.51 9.34
CA PHE A 52 9.81 8.28 8.56
C PHE A 52 9.35 8.51 7.12
N ASN A 53 9.86 7.70 6.20
CA ASN A 53 9.38 7.67 4.83
C ASN A 53 9.07 6.23 4.44
N CYS A 54 7.89 5.99 3.88
CA CYS A 54 7.47 4.69 3.39
C CYS A 54 7.64 4.63 1.88
N ASP A 55 8.54 3.75 1.42
CA ASP A 55 8.83 3.61 -0.01
C ASP A 55 7.83 2.67 -0.69
N TYR A 56 7.58 1.52 -0.11
CA TYR A 56 6.60 0.54 -0.60
C TYR A 56 6.10 -0.38 0.51
N ALA A 57 4.92 -0.98 0.28
CA ALA A 57 4.35 -2.02 1.12
C ALA A 57 3.72 -3.10 0.23
N THR A 58 4.02 -4.37 0.48
CA THR A 58 3.41 -5.52 -0.19
C THR A 58 2.96 -6.55 0.85
N MET A 59 1.86 -7.24 0.59
CA MET A 59 1.28 -8.19 1.52
C MET A 59 1.11 -9.56 0.86
N ASN A 60 1.57 -10.62 1.54
CA ASN A 60 1.31 -11.95 1.03
C ASN A 60 -0.05 -12.50 1.53
N PRO A 61 -0.62 -13.52 0.87
CA PRO A 61 -1.92 -14.09 1.24
C PRO A 61 -1.99 -14.66 2.67
N ASN A 62 -0.86 -14.98 3.28
CA ASN A 62 -0.77 -15.52 4.64
C ASN A 62 -0.73 -14.43 5.73
N GLY A 63 -0.84 -13.16 5.37
CA GLY A 63 -0.87 -12.07 6.32
C GLY A 63 0.50 -11.51 6.71
N PHE A 64 1.54 -11.74 5.88
CA PHE A 64 2.85 -11.13 6.08
C PHE A 64 3.00 -9.88 5.22
N LEU A 65 3.35 -8.78 5.86
CA LEU A 65 3.69 -7.51 5.25
C LEU A 65 5.19 -7.43 5.01
N LEU A 66 5.58 -7.09 3.80
CA LEU A 66 6.92 -6.64 3.45
C LEU A 66 6.83 -5.13 3.19
N VAL A 67 7.53 -4.33 3.99
CA VAL A 67 7.48 -2.87 3.88
C VAL A 67 8.87 -2.28 4.00
N LYS A 68 9.19 -1.32 3.14
CA LYS A 68 10.45 -0.58 3.19
C LYS A 68 10.21 0.80 3.78
N ILE A 69 10.89 1.08 4.88
CA ILE A 69 10.81 2.33 5.63
C ILE A 69 12.22 2.93 5.71
N SER A 70 12.31 4.23 5.47
CA SER A 70 13.49 5.04 5.76
C SER A 70 13.23 5.88 6.99
N GLN A 71 14.22 5.99 7.90
CA GLN A 71 14.07 6.86 9.07
C GLN A 71 14.76 8.22 8.80
N ALA A 72 14.08 9.30 9.17
CA ALA A 72 14.52 10.69 9.00
C ALA A 72 14.83 11.40 10.33
N ILE A 73 14.80 10.68 11.46
CA ILE A 73 15.20 11.20 12.77
C ILE A 73 16.72 11.47 12.72
N SER A 74 17.16 12.58 13.30
CA SER A 74 18.59 12.98 13.29
C SER A 74 19.52 12.01 14.04
N GLU A 75 18.94 11.22 14.97
CA GLU A 75 19.64 10.26 15.81
C GLU A 75 19.43 8.83 15.31
N PRO A 76 20.38 7.91 15.53
CA PRO A 76 20.13 6.50 15.31
C PRO A 76 19.06 5.98 16.26
N ILE A 77 18.20 5.08 15.80
CA ILE A 77 17.15 4.48 16.63
C ILE A 77 17.41 2.99 16.82
N LEU A 78 17.10 2.48 17.99
CA LEU A 78 17.11 1.06 18.32
C LEU A 78 15.69 0.51 18.24
N ILE A 79 15.44 -0.46 17.35
CA ILE A 79 14.12 -1.09 17.22
C ILE A 79 13.90 -2.08 18.36
N ASN A 80 12.82 -1.88 19.11
CA ASN A 80 12.38 -2.79 20.16
C ASN A 80 11.22 -3.70 19.70
N GLY A 81 10.45 -3.26 18.69
CA GLY A 81 9.36 -4.05 18.14
C GLY A 81 8.64 -3.35 17.01
N VAL A 82 8.02 -4.16 16.16
CA VAL A 82 7.17 -3.69 15.05
C VAL A 82 5.83 -4.40 15.14
N ALA A 83 4.76 -3.69 14.95
CA ALA A 83 3.41 -4.24 14.90
C ALA A 83 2.68 -3.77 13.65
N CYS A 84 1.97 -4.70 13.01
CA CYS A 84 1.08 -4.40 11.90
C CYS A 84 -0.35 -4.80 12.26
N ALA A 85 -1.30 -3.89 12.05
CA ALA A 85 -2.72 -4.13 12.28
C ALA A 85 -3.56 -3.55 11.15
N ASP A 86 -4.76 -4.10 10.93
CA ASP A 86 -5.72 -3.53 9.99
C ASP A 86 -6.29 -2.18 10.48
N GLN A 87 -6.87 -1.42 9.56
CA GLN A 87 -7.43 -0.10 9.86
C GLN A 87 -8.62 -0.14 10.83
N GLN A 88 -9.28 -1.29 10.98
CA GLN A 88 -10.44 -1.43 11.86
C GLN A 88 -10.03 -1.57 13.33
N ASN A 89 -8.75 -1.83 13.58
CA ASN A 89 -8.22 -1.99 14.93
C ASN A 89 -7.80 -0.64 15.54
N THR A 90 -8.76 0.29 15.68
CA THR A 90 -8.50 1.64 16.18
C THR A 90 -8.42 1.75 17.71
N THR A 91 -8.70 0.67 18.44
CA THR A 91 -8.93 0.72 19.90
C THR A 91 -7.85 0.00 20.73
N SER A 92 -6.82 -0.55 20.12
CA SER A 92 -5.80 -1.25 20.89
C SER A 92 -4.66 -0.31 21.27
N ASP A 93 -4.67 0.13 22.52
CA ASP A 93 -3.57 0.88 23.14
C ASP A 93 -2.25 0.08 23.20
N THR A 94 -2.29 -1.20 22.88
CA THR A 94 -1.13 -2.09 22.82
C THR A 94 -1.18 -2.93 21.54
N PRO A 95 -0.53 -2.49 20.46
CA PRO A 95 -0.41 -3.32 19.27
C PRO A 95 0.29 -4.64 19.61
N LYS A 96 -0.26 -5.76 19.13
CA LYS A 96 0.44 -7.05 19.24
C LYS A 96 1.70 -7.01 18.39
N TYR A 97 2.85 -7.07 19.05
CA TYR A 97 4.13 -7.20 18.36
C TYR A 97 4.27 -8.63 17.84
N GLY A 98 4.34 -8.75 16.53
CA GLY A 98 4.59 -10.03 15.86
C GLY A 98 6.07 -10.38 15.79
N ASN A 99 6.36 -11.58 15.32
CA ASN A 99 7.73 -11.91 14.91
C ASN A 99 8.11 -11.02 13.74
N VAL A 100 9.19 -10.27 13.90
CA VAL A 100 9.68 -9.31 12.92
C VAL A 100 11.05 -9.75 12.45
N ALA A 101 11.24 -9.78 11.15
CA ALA A 101 12.56 -9.81 10.56
C ALA A 101 12.86 -8.43 9.96
N VAL A 102 14.01 -7.87 10.31
CA VAL A 102 14.51 -6.60 9.76
C VAL A 102 15.68 -6.93 8.85
N GLY A 103 15.64 -6.45 7.63
CA GLY A 103 16.69 -6.70 6.66
C GLY A 103 17.30 -5.43 6.09
N HIS A 104 18.58 -5.52 5.78
CA HIS A 104 19.30 -4.55 4.99
C HIS A 104 19.70 -5.20 3.68
N SER A 105 19.16 -4.69 2.58
CA SER A 105 19.41 -5.19 1.21
C SER A 105 18.88 -6.60 0.91
N ASN A 106 19.52 -7.67 1.33
CA ASN A 106 19.12 -9.05 1.04
C ASN A 106 19.29 -9.99 2.26
N SER A 107 19.58 -9.44 3.43
CA SER A 107 19.77 -10.21 4.65
C SER A 107 18.74 -9.80 5.68
N PHE A 108 17.91 -10.75 6.11
CA PHE A 108 16.89 -10.53 7.14
C PHE A 108 17.42 -11.04 8.48
N TYR A 109 17.39 -10.19 9.49
CA TYR A 109 17.73 -10.56 10.86
C TYR A 109 16.46 -10.60 11.70
N PRO A 110 16.23 -11.67 12.48
CA PRO A 110 15.11 -11.70 13.41
C PRO A 110 15.34 -10.62 14.49
N VAL A 111 14.35 -9.75 14.67
CA VAL A 111 14.33 -8.84 15.82
C VAL A 111 13.89 -9.64 17.02
N GLN A 112 14.79 -9.90 17.95
CA GLN A 112 14.44 -10.52 19.24
C GLN A 112 13.75 -9.48 20.10
N LEU A 113 12.41 -9.60 20.19
CA LEU A 113 11.60 -8.75 21.06
C LEU A 113 11.88 -9.10 22.51
N GLY A 114 12.24 -8.12 23.31
CA GLY A 114 12.26 -8.24 24.76
C GLY A 114 13.61 -8.57 25.42
N VAL A 115 14.71 -8.58 24.70
CA VAL A 115 16.04 -8.69 25.33
C VAL A 115 16.50 -7.27 25.71
N SER A 116 16.38 -6.96 27.00
CA SER A 116 16.94 -5.76 27.59
C SER A 116 18.47 -5.86 27.59
N GLY A 117 19.13 -4.98 26.85
CA GLY A 117 20.54 -4.69 27.07
C GLY A 117 21.55 -5.11 26.00
N ASP A 118 21.20 -5.96 25.06
CA ASP A 118 22.16 -6.34 24.01
C ASP A 118 21.82 -5.68 22.67
N TYR A 119 22.77 -4.83 22.23
CA TYR A 119 22.77 -4.22 20.90
C TYR A 119 23.01 -5.28 19.83
N ALA A 120 21.97 -6.04 19.46
CA ALA A 120 22.10 -6.90 18.30
C ALA A 120 22.34 -6.02 17.07
N PRO A 121 23.38 -6.30 16.24
CA PRO A 121 23.79 -5.44 15.13
C PRO A 121 22.69 -5.15 14.09
N GLY A 122 21.60 -5.92 14.08
CA GLY A 122 20.47 -5.75 13.15
C GLY A 122 19.36 -4.81 13.63
N ASN A 123 19.36 -4.37 14.89
CA ASN A 123 18.25 -3.58 15.44
C ASN A 123 18.48 -2.06 15.37
N TYR A 124 19.70 -1.63 15.01
CA TYR A 124 20.03 -0.22 14.87
C TYR A 124 19.71 0.29 13.48
N ILE A 125 18.96 1.37 13.40
CA ILE A 125 18.71 2.11 12.15
C ILE A 125 19.38 3.47 12.27
N ASN A 126 20.39 3.72 11.44
CA ASN A 126 21.04 5.02 11.36
C ASN A 126 20.11 6.06 10.71
N SER A 127 20.31 7.33 11.03
CA SER A 127 19.65 8.43 10.38
C SER A 127 19.80 8.36 8.86
N GLY A 128 18.71 8.55 8.12
CA GLY A 128 18.67 8.48 6.66
C GLY A 128 18.74 7.06 6.07
N ALA A 129 18.89 6.03 6.88
CA ALA A 129 18.97 4.66 6.39
C ALA A 129 17.58 4.08 6.10
N SER A 130 17.51 3.24 5.05
CA SER A 130 16.30 2.50 4.66
C SER A 130 16.39 1.05 5.13
N TYR A 131 15.30 0.53 5.65
CA TYR A 131 15.20 -0.85 6.12
C TYR A 131 13.92 -1.52 5.59
N VAL A 132 14.02 -2.82 5.37
CA VAL A 132 12.88 -3.64 4.99
C VAL A 132 12.40 -4.41 6.21
N PHE A 133 11.13 -4.25 6.54
CA PHE A 133 10.47 -4.99 7.61
C PHE A 133 9.62 -6.11 7.00
N TYR A 134 9.72 -7.29 7.57
CA TYR A 134 8.85 -8.41 7.30
C TYR A 134 8.10 -8.76 8.57
N VAL A 135 6.80 -8.47 8.61
CA VAL A 135 6.00 -8.50 9.84
C VAL A 135 4.64 -9.14 9.63
N ASN A 136 4.16 -9.89 10.61
CA ASN A 136 2.79 -10.40 10.61
C ASN A 136 1.81 -9.26 10.87
N CYS A 137 0.79 -9.14 10.02
CA CYS A 137 -0.33 -8.24 10.26
C CYS A 137 -1.49 -8.98 10.91
N TYR A 138 -2.17 -8.32 11.84
CA TYR A 138 -3.29 -8.86 12.59
C TYR A 138 -4.57 -8.08 12.32
N GLN A 139 -5.69 -8.82 12.24
CA GLN A 139 -7.03 -8.23 12.17
C GLN A 139 -7.51 -7.82 13.57
N ALA A 140 -8.54 -7.00 13.63
CA ALA A 140 -9.18 -6.54 14.87
C ALA A 140 -9.55 -7.70 15.83
N GLY A 141 -9.88 -8.88 15.31
CA GLY A 141 -10.15 -10.10 16.08
C GLY A 141 -8.91 -10.86 16.57
N GLY A 142 -7.69 -10.37 16.31
CA GLY A 142 -6.42 -10.97 16.75
C GLY A 142 -5.93 -12.14 15.89
N GLY A 143 -6.63 -12.51 14.81
CA GLY A 143 -6.15 -13.44 13.80
C GLY A 143 -5.19 -12.79 12.81
N LEU A 144 -4.41 -13.60 12.07
CA LEU A 144 -3.59 -13.10 10.98
C LEU A 144 -4.48 -12.48 9.88
N ALA A 145 -4.03 -11.37 9.32
CA ALA A 145 -4.69 -10.68 8.22
C ALA A 145 -4.45 -11.43 6.89
N ALA A 146 -4.92 -12.67 6.80
CA ALA A 146 -4.84 -13.45 5.59
C ALA A 146 -5.91 -13.01 4.58
N GLY A 147 -5.58 -13.07 3.30
CA GLY A 147 -6.47 -12.63 2.22
C GLY A 147 -6.26 -13.38 0.92
N LYS A 148 -7.19 -13.17 -0.03
CA LYS A 148 -7.08 -13.74 -1.38
C LYS A 148 -6.16 -12.88 -2.24
N PRO A 149 -5.32 -13.47 -3.12
CA PRO A 149 -4.54 -12.71 -4.09
C PRO A 149 -5.42 -11.72 -4.86
N GLY A 150 -4.94 -10.49 -5.02
CA GLY A 150 -5.67 -9.39 -5.68
C GLY A 150 -6.66 -8.63 -4.79
N ALA A 151 -7.02 -9.13 -3.60
CA ALA A 151 -7.80 -8.37 -2.64
C ALA A 151 -6.98 -7.24 -2.02
N GLN A 152 -7.63 -6.14 -1.64
CA GLN A 152 -6.97 -5.03 -0.96
C GLN A 152 -6.87 -5.27 0.54
N PHE A 153 -5.76 -4.83 1.12
CA PHE A 153 -5.55 -4.72 2.55
C PHE A 153 -5.14 -3.29 2.89
N SER A 154 -5.75 -2.73 3.92
CA SER A 154 -5.40 -1.42 4.47
C SER A 154 -5.05 -1.55 5.94
N GLY A 155 -3.92 -0.98 6.34
CA GLY A 155 -3.43 -1.15 7.70
C GLY A 155 -2.47 -0.06 8.16
N TYR A 156 -2.03 -0.25 9.39
CA TYR A 156 -1.09 0.60 10.09
C TYR A 156 0.14 -0.19 10.50
N LEU A 157 1.30 0.46 10.39
CA LEU A 157 2.55 -0.05 10.93
C LEU A 157 2.97 0.80 12.13
N TRP A 158 3.20 0.13 13.24
CA TRP A 158 3.65 0.72 14.49
C TRP A 158 5.07 0.29 14.80
N LEU A 159 5.89 1.22 15.25
CA LEU A 159 7.25 0.98 15.67
C LEU A 159 7.40 1.33 17.16
N ASN A 160 7.94 0.38 17.91
CA ASN A 160 8.46 0.62 19.25
C ASN A 160 9.98 0.72 19.11
N TYR A 161 10.55 1.84 19.47
CA TYR A 161 11.96 2.11 19.33
C TYR A 161 12.50 2.94 20.49
N THR A 162 13.80 2.94 20.64
CA THR A 162 14.52 3.76 21.60
C THR A 162 15.41 4.73 20.85
N ILE A 163 15.31 6.01 21.17
CA ILE A 163 16.27 7.02 20.75
C ILE A 163 17.28 7.14 21.89
N PRO A 164 18.61 7.01 21.66
CA PRO A 164 19.61 7.31 22.67
C PRO A 164 19.35 8.70 23.25
N ASN A 165 19.39 8.84 24.57
CA ASN A 165 19.13 10.07 25.32
C ASN A 165 17.65 10.52 25.42
N TYR A 166 16.72 10.05 24.59
CA TYR A 166 15.30 10.43 24.63
C TYR A 166 14.38 9.31 25.14
N GLY A 167 14.89 8.07 25.23
CA GLY A 167 14.15 6.93 25.76
C GLY A 167 13.26 6.23 24.73
N LYS A 168 12.34 5.40 25.25
CA LYS A 168 11.43 4.57 24.44
C LYS A 168 10.29 5.38 23.87
N GLN A 169 10.00 5.13 22.59
CA GLN A 169 8.90 5.73 21.84
C GLN A 169 8.07 4.63 21.19
N VAL A 170 6.76 4.85 21.10
CA VAL A 170 5.85 4.02 20.29
C VAL A 170 5.11 4.94 19.36
N GLN A 171 5.28 4.73 18.06
CA GLN A 171 4.72 5.62 17.05
C GLN A 171 4.15 4.82 15.88
N LYS A 172 3.04 5.30 15.31
CA LYS A 172 2.55 4.86 14.02
C LYS A 172 3.45 5.45 12.94
N ILE A 173 4.22 4.60 12.25
CA ILE A 173 5.23 5.02 11.27
C ILE A 173 4.77 4.90 9.84
N ALA A 174 3.70 4.15 9.57
CA ALA A 174 3.09 4.11 8.25
C ALA A 174 1.60 3.79 8.30
N THR A 175 0.88 4.36 7.34
CA THR A 175 -0.49 3.97 6.94
C THR A 175 -0.41 3.55 5.49
N PHE A 176 -0.89 2.37 5.17
CA PHE A 176 -0.73 1.82 3.83
C PHE A 176 -1.99 1.09 3.35
N THR A 177 -2.14 1.09 2.03
CA THR A 177 -3.07 0.19 1.32
C THR A 177 -2.26 -0.54 0.25
N THR A 178 -2.42 -1.84 0.21
CA THR A 178 -1.73 -2.74 -0.72
C THR A 178 -2.67 -3.85 -1.17
N THR A 179 -2.24 -4.66 -2.14
CA THR A 179 -2.95 -5.88 -2.53
C THR A 179 -2.17 -7.10 -2.06
N TYR A 180 -2.89 -8.19 -1.80
CA TYR A 180 -2.29 -9.50 -1.58
C TYR A 180 -1.67 -10.01 -2.89
N THR A 181 -0.38 -10.30 -2.87
CA THR A 181 0.41 -10.78 -4.02
C THR A 181 0.96 -12.18 -3.79
#